data_766610a40f16743e010cfe2ee34bcfb4
#
_entry.id   766610a40f16743e010cfe2ee34bcfb4
#
_cell.length_a   1.000
_cell.length_b   1.000
_cell.length_c   1.000
_cell.angle_alpha   90.00
_cell.angle_beta   90.00
_cell.angle_gamma   90.00
#
_symmetry.space_group_name_H-M   'P 1'
#
loop_
_entity.id
_entity.type
_entity.pdbx_description
1 polymer ?
#
loop_
_entity_poly.entity_id
_entity_poly.type
_entity_poly.pdbx_seq_one_letter_code
_entity_poly.pdbx_strand_id
1 'polypeptide(L)'
;MTDGGLLKKAMEQKTEEVIEADISFESDIKKSDNLLSKLNSTSMKLGISLAFLGLISAFITANPQFQQEYSLAIFLPISLLSGSFFFLWTSFDRKMTGAIAVICILLLATPYAITSLNPASLTIVDDELSDDSSQIILKVRESGSLFGSSDGPADITIKYDGDKVWSGNVPFSVDREDGIGNYGFLTLNVADFYSGNSVPEVCCNNAGQPLIDGIEYVIEFSLGNSDLTYILTASSLQRTIEEVQGDAIGSIGFDNDCNNGKETCIVGVGLRSWSGLESIDSSSRPGGLSFSNYDIKATLYYENIDSASISIDYPPVSVVNGDASWDSMNGIYGSGSLVNVGDFGSELPLDGSIEDTTIGMNYIPVDEMEINDYGCYIFEVINSQDNPWKNTDSLTSLTYYEYAEGEVDAGQESTEEYWEQVNSC
;
A
#
# COMPACT_ATOMS: atom_id res chain seq x y z
N MET A 1 -60.31 55.25 12.14
CA MET A 1 -59.59 56.35 12.79
C MET A 1 -58.47 55.75 13.63
N THR A 2 -57.29 56.29 13.45
CA THR A 2 -56.01 56.06 14.16
C THR A 2 -55.08 55.04 13.47
N ASP A 3 -54.29 55.59 12.51
CA ASP A 3 -52.95 54.99 12.23
C ASP A 3 -52.04 55.98 11.46
N GLY A 4 -52.00 57.24 11.93
CA GLY A 4 -51.09 58.22 11.36
C GLY A 4 -49.85 58.58 12.27
N GLY A 5 -49.80 58.01 13.45
CA GLY A 5 -48.79 58.42 14.45
C GLY A 5 -47.45 57.76 14.34
N LEU A 6 -47.42 56.49 13.90
CA LEU A 6 -46.18 55.67 13.79
C LEU A 6 -45.33 56.06 12.58
N LEU A 7 -45.97 56.39 11.45
CA LEU A 7 -45.27 56.76 10.21
C LEU A 7 -44.58 58.12 10.32
N LYS A 8 -45.18 59.04 11.09
CA LYS A 8 -44.62 60.38 11.36
C LYS A 8 -43.42 60.31 12.28
N LYS A 9 -43.46 59.45 13.29
CA LYS A 9 -42.35 59.17 14.20
C LYS A 9 -41.17 58.46 13.53
N ALA A 10 -41.44 57.59 12.60
CA ALA A 10 -40.42 56.91 11.80
C ALA A 10 -39.72 57.80 10.78
N MET A 11 -40.48 58.84 10.25
CA MET A 11 -39.87 59.81 9.35
C MET A 11 -39.01 60.82 10.11
N GLU A 12 -39.44 61.28 11.33
CA GLU A 12 -38.61 62.13 12.16
C GLU A 12 -37.30 61.44 12.62
N GLN A 13 -37.36 60.17 13.03
CA GLN A 13 -36.16 59.43 13.39
C GLN A 13 -35.21 59.23 12.19
N LYS A 14 -35.74 59.01 10.99
CA LYS A 14 -34.92 58.84 9.77
C LYS A 14 -34.28 60.19 9.34
N THR A 15 -34.91 61.35 9.67
CA THR A 15 -34.34 62.64 9.33
C THR A 15 -33.22 63.01 10.33
N GLU A 16 -33.31 62.63 11.61
CA GLU A 16 -32.26 62.85 12.60
C GLU A 16 -31.05 61.95 12.31
N GLU A 17 -31.25 60.67 11.97
CA GLU A 17 -30.14 59.77 11.59
C GLU A 17 -29.40 60.23 10.31
N VAL A 18 -30.10 60.77 9.32
CA VAL A 18 -29.48 61.31 8.11
C VAL A 18 -28.66 62.57 8.38
N ILE A 19 -29.09 63.41 9.32
CA ILE A 19 -28.34 64.61 9.69
C ILE A 19 -27.10 64.25 10.52
N GLU A 20 -27.19 63.28 11.43
CA GLU A 20 -26.01 62.80 12.17
C GLU A 20 -25.01 62.08 11.25
N ALA A 21 -25.49 61.31 10.26
CA ALA A 21 -24.64 60.66 9.28
C ALA A 21 -23.92 61.66 8.35
N ASP A 22 -24.58 62.75 7.94
CA ASP A 22 -23.95 63.77 7.10
C ASP A 22 -22.91 64.61 7.86
N ILE A 23 -23.11 64.89 9.17
CA ILE A 23 -22.12 65.58 9.99
C ILE A 23 -20.90 64.72 10.29
N SER A 24 -21.10 63.38 10.44
CA SER A 24 -19.99 62.42 10.61
C SER A 24 -19.19 62.27 9.34
N PHE A 25 -19.85 62.21 8.17
CA PHE A 25 -19.21 62.07 6.87
C PHE A 25 -18.34 63.28 6.49
N GLU A 26 -18.77 64.51 6.77
CA GLU A 26 -18.00 65.75 6.51
C GLU A 26 -16.78 65.89 7.45
N SER A 27 -16.85 65.35 8.67
CA SER A 27 -15.72 65.33 9.59
C SER A 27 -14.69 64.22 9.19
N ASP A 28 -15.13 63.11 8.61
CA ASP A 28 -14.26 62.05 8.14
C ASP A 28 -13.55 62.40 6.83
N ILE A 29 -14.19 63.18 5.93
CA ILE A 29 -13.55 63.69 4.71
C ILE A 29 -12.42 64.68 5.06
N LYS A 30 -12.59 65.59 5.99
CA LYS A 30 -11.51 66.50 6.44
C LYS A 30 -10.36 65.75 7.15
N LYS A 31 -10.64 64.66 7.85
CA LYS A 31 -9.60 63.77 8.43
C LYS A 31 -8.84 62.99 7.35
N SER A 32 -9.53 62.57 6.31
CA SER A 32 -8.97 61.84 5.16
C SER A 32 -7.97 62.71 4.38
N ASP A 33 -8.27 63.98 4.11
CA ASP A 33 -7.35 64.87 3.41
C ASP A 33 -6.07 65.18 4.20
N ASN A 34 -6.15 65.24 5.54
CA ASN A 34 -4.99 65.36 6.39
C ASN A 34 -4.15 64.07 6.46
N LEU A 35 -4.77 62.90 6.35
CA LEU A 35 -4.10 61.63 6.26
C LEU A 35 -3.37 61.44 4.92
N LEU A 36 -4.02 61.78 3.81
CA LEU A 36 -3.43 61.74 2.48
C LEU A 36 -2.25 62.67 2.30
N SER A 37 -2.26 63.85 2.88
CA SER A 37 -1.12 64.78 2.86
C SER A 37 0.07 64.31 3.68
N LYS A 38 -0.17 63.61 4.82
CA LYS A 38 0.88 62.94 5.62
C LYS A 38 1.47 61.70 4.95
N LEU A 39 0.67 60.94 4.18
CA LEU A 39 1.13 59.81 3.39
C LEU A 39 2.21 60.15 2.36
N ASN A 40 2.38 61.41 2.03
CA ASN A 40 3.35 61.85 1.04
C ASN A 40 4.74 62.15 1.63
N SER A 41 4.93 62.08 2.95
CA SER A 41 6.23 62.25 3.59
C SER A 41 7.14 61.03 3.34
N THR A 42 8.43 61.26 3.07
CA THR A 42 9.40 60.20 2.77
C THR A 42 9.54 59.22 3.94
N SER A 43 9.51 59.70 5.17
CA SER A 43 9.59 58.88 6.38
C SER A 43 8.40 57.93 6.52
N MET A 44 7.20 58.40 6.16
CA MET A 44 6.01 57.58 6.22
C MET A 44 6.00 56.47 5.15
N LYS A 45 6.42 56.76 3.92
CA LYS A 45 6.57 55.80 2.86
C LYS A 45 7.56 54.69 3.26
N LEU A 46 8.65 55.09 3.86
CA LEU A 46 9.71 54.18 4.33
C LEU A 46 9.21 53.30 5.49
N GLY A 47 8.48 53.90 6.46
CA GLY A 47 7.86 53.16 7.56
C GLY A 47 6.85 52.10 7.08
N ILE A 48 5.95 52.46 6.14
CA ILE A 48 4.98 51.52 5.57
C ILE A 48 5.66 50.41 4.77
N SER A 49 6.68 50.75 3.97
CA SER A 49 7.44 49.71 3.22
C SER A 49 8.15 48.74 4.14
N LEU A 50 8.77 49.20 5.23
CA LEU A 50 9.40 48.34 6.24
C LEU A 50 8.38 47.48 6.98
N ALA A 51 7.18 48.00 7.27
CA ALA A 51 6.11 47.21 7.88
C ALA A 51 5.67 46.09 6.97
N PHE A 52 5.49 46.36 5.69
CA PHE A 52 5.09 45.37 4.69
C PHE A 52 6.17 44.31 4.49
N LEU A 53 7.44 44.68 4.38
CA LEU A 53 8.56 43.77 4.34
C LEU A 53 8.68 42.90 5.62
N GLY A 54 8.42 43.52 6.79
CA GLY A 54 8.37 42.82 8.06
C GLY A 54 7.27 41.76 8.12
N LEU A 55 6.10 42.05 7.59
CA LEU A 55 5.00 41.10 7.51
C LEU A 55 5.29 39.97 6.54
N ILE A 56 5.83 40.27 5.36
CA ILE A 56 6.24 39.23 4.38
C ILE A 56 7.32 38.33 5.00
N SER A 57 8.33 38.94 5.65
CA SER A 57 9.40 38.16 6.30
C SER A 57 8.86 37.26 7.42
N ALA A 58 7.79 37.70 8.13
CA ALA A 58 7.14 36.88 9.16
C ALA A 58 6.50 35.61 8.57
N PHE A 59 5.87 35.71 7.40
CA PHE A 59 5.33 34.53 6.71
C PHE A 59 6.44 33.56 6.28
N ILE A 60 7.56 34.08 5.79
CA ILE A 60 8.71 33.24 5.39
C ILE A 60 9.34 32.57 6.61
N THR A 61 9.58 33.35 7.69
CA THR A 61 10.22 32.83 8.90
C THR A 61 9.29 32.00 9.79
N ALA A 62 7.98 32.02 9.56
CA ALA A 62 7.05 31.13 10.23
C ALA A 62 7.14 29.69 9.71
N ASN A 63 7.78 29.46 8.55
CA ASN A 63 8.03 28.10 8.05
C ASN A 63 9.07 27.40 8.93
N PRO A 64 8.74 26.22 9.53
CA PRO A 64 9.65 25.47 10.40
C PRO A 64 10.96 25.06 9.72
N GLN A 65 10.92 24.69 8.44
CA GLN A 65 12.13 24.32 7.68
C GLN A 65 13.09 25.51 7.58
N PHE A 66 12.56 26.71 7.28
CA PHE A 66 13.37 27.92 7.21
C PHE A 66 13.97 28.29 8.58
N GLN A 67 13.25 28.00 9.68
CA GLN A 67 13.77 28.20 11.03
C GLN A 67 14.90 27.23 11.40
N GLN A 68 14.82 25.98 10.94
CA GLN A 68 15.89 24.99 11.18
C GLN A 68 17.16 25.36 10.43
N GLU A 69 17.03 25.80 9.18
CA GLU A 69 18.18 26.18 8.35
C GLU A 69 18.79 27.53 8.77
N TYR A 70 17.90 28.49 9.13
CA TYR A 70 18.30 29.86 9.47
C TYR A 70 17.74 30.28 10.84
N SER A 71 18.23 29.73 11.93
CA SER A 71 17.69 29.97 13.28
C SER A 71 17.67 31.45 13.72
N LEU A 72 18.59 32.26 13.20
CA LEU A 72 18.62 33.71 13.47
C LEU A 72 17.64 34.51 12.61
N ALA A 73 17.05 33.94 11.58
CA ALA A 73 16.13 34.64 10.70
C ALA A 73 14.82 35.06 11.40
N ILE A 74 14.46 34.42 12.51
CA ILE A 74 13.30 34.78 13.33
C ILE A 74 13.36 36.21 13.86
N PHE A 75 14.56 36.79 13.98
CA PHE A 75 14.73 38.18 14.39
C PHE A 75 14.52 39.21 13.27
N LEU A 76 14.50 38.76 12.00
CA LEU A 76 14.34 39.64 10.84
C LEU A 76 13.00 40.38 10.82
N PRO A 77 11.83 39.74 10.98
CA PRO A 77 10.54 40.42 11.07
C PRO A 77 10.49 41.42 12.19
N ILE A 78 11.03 41.08 13.36
CA ILE A 78 11.05 41.94 14.55
C ILE A 78 11.90 43.16 14.28
N SER A 79 13.07 43.03 13.66
CA SER A 79 13.95 44.18 13.35
C SER A 79 13.35 45.11 12.31
N LEU A 80 12.73 44.60 11.28
CA LEU A 80 12.03 45.35 10.23
C LEU A 80 10.83 46.11 10.78
N LEU A 81 10.03 45.50 11.65
CA LEU A 81 8.91 46.15 12.28
C LEU A 81 9.35 47.21 13.31
N SER A 82 10.42 46.97 14.05
CA SER A 82 11.01 47.97 14.95
C SER A 82 11.50 49.20 14.19
N GLY A 83 12.17 49.00 13.04
CA GLY A 83 12.56 50.06 12.12
C GLY A 83 11.34 50.84 11.56
N SER A 84 10.30 50.11 11.12
CA SER A 84 9.04 50.69 10.66
C SER A 84 8.42 51.54 11.73
N PHE A 85 8.33 51.06 12.97
CA PHE A 85 7.77 51.76 14.10
C PHE A 85 8.51 53.05 14.40
N PHE A 86 9.86 53.07 14.30
CA PHE A 86 10.65 54.29 14.47
C PHE A 86 10.30 55.39 13.44
N PHE A 87 10.13 55.01 12.16
CA PHE A 87 9.76 56.00 11.12
C PHE A 87 8.30 56.44 11.23
N LEU A 88 7.38 55.58 11.64
CA LEU A 88 5.98 55.92 11.85
C LEU A 88 5.76 56.81 13.07
N TRP A 89 6.56 56.63 14.15
CA TRP A 89 6.51 57.46 15.36
C TRP A 89 6.79 58.96 15.07
N THR A 90 7.64 59.22 14.10
CA THR A 90 7.97 60.62 13.70
C THR A 90 6.88 61.27 12.86
N SER A 91 5.96 60.47 12.29
CA SER A 91 4.96 60.94 11.31
C SER A 91 3.53 60.98 11.86
N PHE A 92 3.20 60.23 12.90
CA PHE A 92 1.86 60.10 13.49
C PHE A 92 1.79 60.56 14.94
N ASP A 93 0.59 60.88 15.41
CA ASP A 93 0.31 61.11 16.81
C ASP A 93 0.49 59.83 17.62
N ARG A 94 0.93 59.96 18.88
CA ARG A 94 1.23 58.83 19.79
C ARG A 94 0.09 57.81 19.89
N LYS A 95 -1.18 58.26 19.89
CA LYS A 95 -2.34 57.34 19.96
C LYS A 95 -2.50 56.52 18.69
N MET A 96 -2.30 57.14 17.53
CA MET A 96 -2.44 56.47 16.23
C MET A 96 -1.27 55.51 15.97
N THR A 97 -0.05 55.90 16.34
CA THR A 97 1.13 55.05 16.27
C THR A 97 0.97 53.82 17.16
N GLY A 98 0.42 53.97 18.37
CA GLY A 98 0.12 52.86 19.26
C GLY A 98 -0.91 51.87 18.66
N ALA A 99 -1.97 52.37 18.03
CA ALA A 99 -2.98 51.52 17.38
C ALA A 99 -2.39 50.75 16.19
N ILE A 100 -1.57 51.42 15.37
CA ILE A 100 -0.87 50.75 14.24
C ILE A 100 0.10 49.68 14.77
N ALA A 101 0.83 49.97 15.84
CA ALA A 101 1.74 48.99 16.45
C ALA A 101 1.00 47.72 16.92
N VAL A 102 -0.15 47.88 17.59
CA VAL A 102 -0.94 46.70 18.01
C VAL A 102 -1.43 45.90 16.82
N ILE A 103 -1.91 46.55 15.75
CA ILE A 103 -2.34 45.87 14.53
C ILE A 103 -1.17 45.12 13.89
N CYS A 104 0.01 45.75 13.79
CA CYS A 104 1.21 45.12 13.23
C CYS A 104 1.67 43.93 14.07
N ILE A 105 1.61 43.99 15.40
CA ILE A 105 1.96 42.88 16.30
C ILE A 105 0.96 41.71 16.12
N LEU A 106 -0.34 42.01 16.03
CA LEU A 106 -1.35 41.01 15.78
C LEU A 106 -1.15 40.34 14.41
N LEU A 107 -0.88 41.12 13.37
CA LEU A 107 -0.58 40.60 12.04
C LEU A 107 0.75 39.80 12.00
N LEU A 108 1.76 40.22 12.77
CA LEU A 108 3.01 39.47 12.93
C LEU A 108 2.81 38.11 13.60
N ALA A 109 1.95 38.07 14.62
CA ALA A 109 1.64 36.86 15.35
C ALA A 109 0.76 35.89 14.55
N THR A 110 -0.01 36.39 13.56
CA THR A 110 -0.95 35.60 12.79
C THR A 110 -0.31 34.38 12.08
N PRO A 111 0.82 34.48 11.34
CA PRO A 111 1.41 33.30 10.67
C PRO A 111 1.87 32.23 11.69
N TYR A 112 2.42 32.65 12.83
CA TYR A 112 2.83 31.74 13.89
C TYR A 112 1.62 31.07 14.61
N ALA A 113 0.53 31.81 14.76
CA ALA A 113 -0.71 31.28 15.32
C ALA A 113 -1.38 30.29 14.34
N ILE A 114 -1.37 30.61 13.05
CA ILE A 114 -1.92 29.71 12.02
C ILE A 114 -1.15 28.40 11.98
N THR A 115 0.18 28.42 12.07
CA THR A 115 1.00 27.19 12.08
C THR A 115 0.72 26.32 13.31
N SER A 116 0.44 26.94 14.46
CA SER A 116 0.11 26.21 15.70
C SER A 116 -1.34 25.73 15.75
N LEU A 117 -2.26 26.41 15.04
CA LEU A 117 -3.69 26.08 15.03
C LEU A 117 -4.08 25.13 13.88
N ASN A 118 -3.26 25.01 12.87
CA ASN A 118 -3.50 24.16 11.71
C ASN A 118 -2.29 23.22 11.50
N PRO A 119 -2.12 22.20 12.35
CA PRO A 119 -1.04 21.26 12.20
C PRO A 119 -1.17 20.54 10.85
N ALA A 120 -0.05 20.13 10.28
CA ALA A 120 -0.06 19.25 9.13
C ALA A 120 -0.85 17.99 9.49
N SER A 121 -1.72 17.54 8.59
CA SER A 121 -2.42 16.27 8.75
C SER A 121 -1.64 15.19 8.04
N LEU A 122 -1.46 14.06 8.72
CA LEU A 122 -0.87 12.86 8.18
C LEU A 122 -1.96 11.88 7.79
N THR A 123 -1.71 11.10 6.76
CA THR A 123 -2.60 10.01 6.33
C THR A 123 -1.74 8.89 5.78
N ILE A 124 -1.92 7.67 6.26
CA ILE A 124 -1.31 6.48 5.65
C ILE A 124 -2.10 6.18 4.37
N VAL A 125 -1.43 6.13 3.25
CA VAL A 125 -2.07 6.00 1.93
C VAL A 125 -1.82 4.67 1.28
N ASP A 126 -0.77 3.96 1.71
CA ASP A 126 -0.34 2.70 1.11
C ASP A 126 0.54 1.92 2.07
N ASP A 127 0.60 0.61 1.89
CA ASP A 127 1.55 -0.28 2.55
C ASP A 127 2.23 -1.17 1.50
N GLU A 128 3.50 -1.37 1.65
CA GLU A 128 4.33 -2.19 0.77
C GLU A 128 5.28 -3.04 1.61
N LEU A 129 5.59 -4.22 1.10
CA LEU A 129 6.61 -5.08 1.68
C LEU A 129 7.96 -4.82 1.03
N SER A 130 9.03 -4.91 1.83
CA SER A 130 10.38 -4.96 1.28
C SER A 130 10.58 -6.22 0.44
N ASP A 131 11.48 -6.16 -0.55
CA ASP A 131 11.79 -7.28 -1.46
C ASP A 131 12.10 -8.60 -0.73
N ASP A 132 12.74 -8.51 0.44
CA ASP A 132 13.05 -9.66 1.30
C ASP A 132 11.93 -10.02 2.27
N SER A 133 10.79 -9.34 2.17
CA SER A 133 9.62 -9.52 3.04
C SER A 133 9.89 -9.36 4.55
N SER A 134 11.02 -8.78 4.92
CA SER A 134 11.39 -8.57 6.34
C SER A 134 10.76 -7.33 6.96
N GLN A 135 10.32 -6.38 6.13
CA GLN A 135 9.82 -5.08 6.56
C GLN A 135 8.50 -4.72 5.87
N ILE A 136 7.65 -4.03 6.62
CA ILE A 136 6.49 -3.32 6.07
C ILE A 136 6.85 -1.85 6.00
N ILE A 137 6.62 -1.25 4.85
CA ILE A 137 6.87 0.15 4.55
C ILE A 137 5.53 0.84 4.38
N LEU A 138 5.14 1.65 5.37
CA LEU A 138 3.93 2.45 5.30
C LEU A 138 4.25 3.78 4.63
N LYS A 139 3.56 4.09 3.55
CA LYS A 139 3.64 5.37 2.86
C LYS A 139 2.68 6.37 3.50
N VAL A 140 3.23 7.41 4.11
CA VAL A 140 2.48 8.42 4.84
C VAL A 140 2.51 9.73 4.07
N ARG A 141 1.33 10.24 3.74
CA ARG A 141 1.17 11.54 3.07
C ARG A 141 0.96 12.63 4.09
N GLU A 142 1.76 13.69 3.99
CA GLU A 142 1.52 14.95 4.69
C GLU A 142 0.63 15.86 3.83
N SER A 143 -0.43 16.41 4.41
CA SER A 143 -1.31 17.37 3.74
C SER A 143 -1.69 18.50 4.69
N GLY A 144 -1.92 19.68 4.13
CA GLY A 144 -2.67 20.77 4.76
C GLY A 144 -1.88 21.93 5.32
N SER A 145 -0.66 21.88 5.77
CA SER A 145 -0.01 23.07 6.32
C SER A 145 1.06 23.64 5.40
N LEU A 146 0.91 24.91 5.02
CA LEU A 146 1.96 25.69 4.34
C LEU A 146 3.19 25.92 5.24
N PHE A 147 3.11 25.61 6.55
CA PHE A 147 4.08 26.01 7.56
C PHE A 147 4.36 24.96 8.63
N GLY A 148 3.73 23.77 8.55
CA GLY A 148 3.95 22.67 9.47
C GLY A 148 4.94 21.65 8.91
N SER A 149 5.75 21.04 9.77
CA SER A 149 6.48 19.83 9.46
C SER A 149 6.06 18.73 10.44
N SER A 150 5.92 17.52 9.92
CA SER A 150 5.58 16.35 10.71
C SER A 150 6.78 15.41 10.81
N ASP A 151 7.98 15.98 11.03
CA ASP A 151 9.19 15.20 11.20
C ASP A 151 9.47 14.95 12.68
N GLY A 152 9.96 13.78 13.01
CA GLY A 152 10.33 13.43 14.37
C GLY A 152 10.15 11.96 14.69
N PRO A 153 10.40 11.57 15.93
CA PRO A 153 10.12 10.21 16.38
C PRO A 153 8.60 10.01 16.49
N ALA A 154 8.11 8.99 15.83
CA ALA A 154 6.72 8.56 15.90
C ALA A 154 6.57 7.44 16.93
N ASP A 155 5.60 7.58 17.81
CA ASP A 155 5.22 6.50 18.73
C ASP A 155 4.27 5.55 18.00
N ILE A 156 4.68 4.29 17.88
CA ILE A 156 3.91 3.24 17.21
C ILE A 156 3.47 2.19 18.22
N THR A 157 2.21 1.80 18.12
CA THR A 157 1.68 0.64 18.85
C THR A 157 0.99 -0.28 17.84
N ILE A 158 1.33 -1.57 17.87
CA ILE A 158 0.72 -2.59 17.03
C ILE A 158 -0.11 -3.51 17.91
N LYS A 159 -1.36 -3.72 17.50
CA LYS A 159 -2.31 -4.60 18.17
C LYS A 159 -2.73 -5.74 17.24
N TYR A 160 -2.93 -6.92 17.79
CA TYR A 160 -3.48 -8.09 17.13
C TYR A 160 -4.64 -8.61 17.97
N ASP A 161 -5.81 -8.79 17.38
CA ASP A 161 -7.05 -9.15 18.07
C ASP A 161 -7.36 -8.25 19.29
N GLY A 162 -7.04 -6.96 19.17
CA GLY A 162 -7.20 -5.96 20.24
C GLY A 162 -6.08 -5.93 21.29
N ASP A 163 -5.24 -6.95 21.36
CA ASP A 163 -4.12 -7.03 22.28
C ASP A 163 -2.86 -6.38 21.68
N LYS A 164 -2.17 -5.63 22.53
CA LYS A 164 -0.90 -5.00 22.12
C LYS A 164 0.20 -6.05 21.98
N VAL A 165 0.71 -6.23 20.76
CA VAL A 165 1.80 -7.17 20.46
C VAL A 165 3.16 -6.49 20.40
N TRP A 166 3.19 -5.20 20.02
CA TRP A 166 4.43 -4.44 19.94
C TRP A 166 4.21 -2.95 20.18
N SER A 167 5.26 -2.24 20.65
CA SER A 167 5.32 -0.78 20.61
C SER A 167 6.75 -0.31 20.59
N GLY A 168 7.00 0.77 19.87
CA GLY A 168 8.31 1.35 19.72
C GLY A 168 8.23 2.79 19.25
N ASN A 169 9.41 3.39 19.17
CA ASN A 169 9.59 4.76 18.68
C ASN A 169 10.41 4.68 17.40
N VAL A 170 9.83 5.12 16.29
CA VAL A 170 10.42 5.00 14.95
C VAL A 170 10.67 6.39 14.39
N PRO A 171 11.86 6.68 13.87
CA PRO A 171 12.13 7.97 13.24
C PRO A 171 11.26 8.09 11.97
N PHE A 172 10.61 9.24 11.83
CA PHE A 172 9.78 9.57 10.67
C PHE A 172 10.21 10.92 10.11
N SER A 173 10.33 11.01 8.79
CA SER A 173 10.60 12.24 8.07
C SER A 173 9.84 12.25 6.75
N VAL A 174 9.41 13.45 6.34
CA VAL A 174 8.70 13.64 5.07
C VAL A 174 9.65 14.21 4.04
N ASP A 175 9.74 13.54 2.90
CA ASP A 175 10.45 14.07 1.74
C ASP A 175 9.62 15.16 1.05
N ARG A 176 10.22 16.33 0.86
CA ARG A 176 9.57 17.53 0.30
C ARG A 176 10.25 18.02 -0.97
N GLU A 177 11.28 17.33 -1.45
CA GLU A 177 12.09 17.82 -2.57
C GLU A 177 11.43 17.67 -3.93
N ASP A 178 10.56 16.70 -4.14
CA ASP A 178 10.08 16.33 -5.48
C ASP A 178 8.78 17.00 -5.95
N GLY A 179 8.18 17.89 -5.20
CA GLY A 179 7.07 18.76 -5.66
C GLY A 179 5.74 18.08 -6.06
N ILE A 180 5.64 16.75 -5.97
CA ILE A 180 4.44 15.98 -6.38
C ILE A 180 3.58 15.56 -5.17
N GLY A 181 4.04 15.81 -3.98
CA GLY A 181 3.36 15.50 -2.73
C GLY A 181 4.40 15.30 -1.64
N ASN A 182 4.00 15.62 -0.44
CA ASN A 182 4.87 15.41 0.72
C ASN A 182 4.60 14.00 1.24
N TYR A 183 5.51 13.08 0.99
CA TYR A 183 5.42 11.71 1.47
C TYR A 183 6.58 11.38 2.38
N GLY A 184 6.30 10.63 3.44
CA GLY A 184 7.29 10.00 4.29
C GLY A 184 7.06 8.49 4.32
N PHE A 185 8.10 7.75 4.69
CA PHE A 185 8.03 6.31 4.79
C PHE A 185 8.30 5.90 6.25
N LEU A 186 7.44 5.03 6.76
CA LEU A 186 7.59 4.42 8.07
C LEU A 186 7.88 2.94 7.87
N THR A 187 9.05 2.50 8.29
CA THR A 187 9.48 1.11 8.12
C THR A 187 9.37 0.37 9.45
N LEU A 188 8.66 -0.76 9.43
CA LEU A 188 8.44 -1.64 10.57
C LEU A 188 8.99 -3.03 10.26
N ASN A 189 9.82 -3.59 11.13
CA ASN A 189 10.28 -4.97 10.97
C ASN A 189 9.14 -5.94 11.32
N VAL A 190 8.83 -6.83 10.41
CA VAL A 190 7.77 -7.83 10.59
C VAL A 190 8.07 -8.74 11.78
N ALA A 191 9.32 -9.16 11.95
CA ALA A 191 9.74 -10.02 13.04
C ALA A 191 9.54 -9.42 14.46
N ASP A 192 9.40 -8.10 14.57
CA ASP A 192 9.23 -7.43 15.87
C ASP A 192 7.82 -7.66 16.45
N PHE A 193 6.80 -7.84 15.60
CA PHE A 193 5.42 -7.95 16.04
C PHE A 193 4.68 -9.18 15.51
N TYR A 194 5.09 -9.75 14.39
CA TYR A 194 4.45 -10.88 13.76
C TYR A 194 5.08 -12.19 14.20
N SER A 195 4.28 -13.09 14.74
CA SER A 195 4.72 -14.40 15.26
C SER A 195 4.35 -15.59 14.36
N GLY A 196 3.94 -15.31 13.12
CA GLY A 196 3.45 -16.33 12.18
C GLY A 196 1.95 -16.68 12.38
N ASN A 197 1.26 -16.00 13.31
CA ASN A 197 -0.16 -16.19 13.51
C ASN A 197 -0.90 -15.09 12.76
N SER A 198 -1.58 -15.43 11.70
CA SER A 198 -2.55 -14.57 11.04
C SER A 198 -3.77 -15.40 10.64
N VAL A 199 -4.91 -14.75 10.63
CA VAL A 199 -6.16 -15.38 10.20
C VAL A 199 -6.73 -14.49 9.11
N PRO A 200 -6.51 -14.84 7.83
CA PRO A 200 -7.10 -14.08 6.73
C PRO A 200 -8.62 -14.26 6.74
N GLU A 201 -9.32 -13.22 6.29
CA GLU A 201 -10.74 -13.34 6.02
C GLU A 201 -10.96 -14.27 4.84
N VAL A 202 -11.81 -15.27 5.01
CA VAL A 202 -12.24 -16.14 3.92
C VAL A 202 -13.66 -15.78 3.52
N CYS A 203 -13.85 -15.27 2.34
CA CYS A 203 -15.16 -14.97 1.76
C CYS A 203 -15.76 -16.26 1.16
N CYS A 204 -17.00 -16.41 0.95
CA CYS A 204 -18.19 -15.90 1.66
C CYS A 204 -19.27 -16.98 1.51
N ASN A 205 -20.19 -17.09 2.46
CA ASN A 205 -21.34 -17.98 2.33
C ASN A 205 -22.38 -17.38 1.32
N ASN A 206 -23.43 -18.13 1.03
CA ASN A 206 -24.49 -17.70 0.11
C ASN A 206 -25.25 -16.44 0.57
N ALA A 207 -25.06 -16.00 1.82
CA ALA A 207 -25.63 -14.78 2.38
C ALA A 207 -24.65 -13.59 2.33
N GLY A 208 -23.47 -13.76 1.76
CA GLY A 208 -22.42 -12.73 1.67
C GLY A 208 -21.69 -12.45 2.97
N GLN A 209 -21.74 -13.39 3.93
CA GLN A 209 -20.98 -13.28 5.19
C GLN A 209 -19.68 -14.06 5.06
N PRO A 210 -18.58 -13.60 5.68
CA PRO A 210 -17.34 -14.35 5.69
C PRO A 210 -17.55 -15.75 6.27
N LEU A 211 -16.84 -16.73 5.72
CA LEU A 211 -16.77 -18.10 6.24
C LEU A 211 -15.82 -18.17 7.43
N ILE A 212 -14.75 -17.37 7.38
CA ILE A 212 -13.81 -17.18 8.48
C ILE A 212 -13.63 -15.67 8.64
N ASP A 213 -13.84 -15.16 9.85
CA ASP A 213 -13.55 -13.76 10.19
C ASP A 213 -12.03 -13.59 10.31
N GLY A 214 -11.47 -12.66 9.53
CA GLY A 214 -10.07 -12.32 9.61
C GLY A 214 -9.72 -11.63 10.93
N ILE A 215 -8.53 -11.88 11.43
CA ILE A 215 -7.97 -11.16 12.58
C ILE A 215 -6.93 -10.17 12.06
N GLU A 216 -7.20 -8.90 12.27
CA GLU A 216 -6.41 -7.81 11.69
C GLU A 216 -5.33 -7.31 12.65
N TYR A 217 -4.25 -6.79 12.08
CA TYR A 217 -3.25 -6.02 12.80
C TYR A 217 -3.59 -4.54 12.72
N VAL A 218 -3.73 -3.89 13.88
CA VAL A 218 -4.03 -2.47 13.97
C VAL A 218 -2.76 -1.72 14.35
N ILE A 219 -2.29 -0.85 13.46
CA ILE A 219 -1.15 0.02 13.68
C ILE A 219 -1.67 1.39 14.13
N GLU A 220 -1.38 1.75 15.37
CA GLU A 220 -1.61 3.08 15.93
C GLU A 220 -0.32 3.87 15.82
N PHE A 221 -0.38 4.98 15.14
CA PHE A 221 0.75 5.88 14.89
C PHE A 221 0.43 7.23 15.52
N SER A 222 1.32 7.73 16.36
CA SER A 222 1.21 9.05 17.00
C SER A 222 2.47 9.86 16.74
N LEU A 223 2.30 11.05 16.16
CA LEU A 223 3.38 12.02 15.94
C LEU A 223 2.91 13.44 16.22
N GLY A 224 3.43 14.05 17.27
CA GLY A 224 3.01 15.38 17.68
C GLY A 224 1.54 15.42 18.08
N ASN A 225 0.70 16.08 17.27
CA ASN A 225 -0.75 16.17 17.46
C ASN A 225 -1.55 15.29 16.48
N SER A 226 -0.87 14.47 15.70
CA SER A 226 -1.48 13.58 14.71
C SER A 226 -1.53 12.17 15.25
N ASP A 227 -2.73 11.63 15.40
CA ASP A 227 -2.98 10.24 15.74
C ASP A 227 -3.63 9.57 14.54
N LEU A 228 -3.05 8.49 14.05
CA LEU A 228 -3.53 7.72 12.93
C LEU A 228 -3.73 6.27 13.35
N THR A 229 -4.68 5.64 12.71
CA THR A 229 -4.90 4.19 12.82
C THR A 229 -4.90 3.61 11.42
N TYR A 230 -4.13 2.56 11.23
CA TYR A 230 -4.07 1.82 9.98
C TYR A 230 -4.35 0.35 10.24
N ILE A 231 -5.18 -0.25 9.40
CA ILE A 231 -5.51 -1.65 9.49
C ILE A 231 -4.66 -2.37 8.45
N LEU A 232 -3.77 -3.23 8.93
CA LEU A 232 -2.98 -4.12 8.11
C LEU A 232 -3.69 -5.46 8.12
N THR A 233 -4.20 -5.86 6.96
CA THR A 233 -4.96 -7.11 6.86
C THR A 233 -4.07 -8.31 7.15
N ALA A 234 -4.64 -9.35 7.75
CA ALA A 234 -3.89 -10.58 8.03
C ALA A 234 -3.32 -11.19 6.73
N SER A 235 -4.04 -11.06 5.61
CA SER A 235 -3.58 -11.52 4.30
C SER A 235 -2.32 -10.80 3.80
N SER A 236 -2.12 -9.53 4.16
CA SER A 236 -0.90 -8.79 3.81
C SER A 236 0.34 -9.28 4.58
N LEU A 237 0.13 -9.94 5.73
CA LEU A 237 1.20 -10.47 6.57
C LEU A 237 1.39 -11.97 6.41
N GLN A 238 0.34 -12.67 6.05
CA GLN A 238 0.40 -14.12 5.91
C GLN A 238 1.33 -14.50 4.76
N ARG A 239 2.39 -15.21 5.08
CA ARG A 239 3.45 -15.62 4.18
C ARG A 239 3.89 -17.05 4.40
N THR A 240 3.32 -17.70 5.39
CA THR A 240 3.62 -19.09 5.69
C THR A 240 2.77 -19.98 4.80
N ILE A 241 3.41 -20.79 3.99
CA ILE A 241 2.74 -21.85 3.25
C ILE A 241 2.24 -22.88 4.26
N GLU A 242 0.96 -23.21 4.21
CA GLU A 242 0.30 -24.16 5.11
C GLU A 242 -0.04 -25.47 4.40
N GLU A 243 -0.26 -25.39 3.09
CA GLU A 243 -0.60 -26.56 2.27
C GLU A 243 0.10 -26.49 0.92
N VAL A 244 0.47 -27.66 0.40
CA VAL A 244 0.94 -27.87 -0.97
C VAL A 244 0.15 -28.99 -1.62
N GLN A 245 -0.21 -28.81 -2.88
CA GLN A 245 -0.87 -29.82 -3.70
C GLN A 245 -0.16 -29.93 -5.06
N GLY A 246 -0.20 -31.08 -5.67
CA GLY A 246 0.27 -31.34 -7.02
C GLY A 246 -0.76 -32.08 -7.86
N ASP A 247 -0.78 -31.78 -9.15
CA ASP A 247 -1.65 -32.45 -10.10
C ASP A 247 -0.89 -32.72 -11.41
N ALA A 248 -1.08 -33.88 -12.00
CA ALA A 248 -0.51 -34.27 -13.26
C ALA A 248 -1.64 -34.69 -14.20
N ILE A 249 -1.85 -33.92 -15.27
CA ILE A 249 -2.96 -34.14 -16.21
C ILE A 249 -2.45 -34.69 -17.50
N GLY A 250 -2.99 -35.86 -17.95
CA GLY A 250 -2.71 -36.43 -19.25
C GLY A 250 -3.27 -35.55 -20.38
N SER A 251 -2.44 -35.17 -21.32
CA SER A 251 -2.86 -34.56 -22.58
C SER A 251 -3.21 -35.67 -23.58
N ILE A 252 -4.41 -35.56 -24.15
CA ILE A 252 -4.98 -36.61 -25.01
C ILE A 252 -4.78 -36.23 -26.48
N GLY A 253 -4.10 -37.07 -27.21
CA GLY A 253 -3.99 -37.03 -28.68
C GLY A 253 -5.06 -37.89 -29.35
N PHE A 254 -5.36 -37.59 -30.60
CA PHE A 254 -6.35 -38.31 -31.41
C PHE A 254 -5.75 -38.76 -32.74
N ASP A 255 -6.18 -39.91 -33.22
CA ASP A 255 -5.89 -40.46 -34.56
C ASP A 255 -4.41 -40.32 -35.02
N ASN A 256 -4.10 -39.17 -35.67
CA ASN A 256 -2.80 -38.91 -36.28
C ASN A 256 -1.68 -38.61 -35.26
N ASP A 257 -2.05 -38.24 -34.05
CA ASP A 257 -1.11 -37.94 -32.97
C ASP A 257 -0.72 -39.23 -32.22
N CYS A 258 -1.52 -40.32 -32.45
CA CYS A 258 -1.34 -41.59 -31.79
C CYS A 258 -0.56 -42.59 -32.66
N ASN A 259 0.39 -43.26 -32.07
CA ASN A 259 1.11 -44.36 -32.71
C ASN A 259 0.29 -45.65 -32.61
N ASN A 260 0.47 -46.58 -33.59
CA ASN A 260 -0.07 -47.94 -33.56
C ASN A 260 -1.59 -48.11 -33.74
N GLY A 261 -2.29 -47.11 -34.35
CA GLY A 261 -3.70 -47.28 -34.72
C GLY A 261 -4.66 -47.17 -33.53
N LYS A 262 -4.27 -46.52 -32.47
CA LYS A 262 -5.13 -46.16 -31.33
C LYS A 262 -6.03 -45.00 -31.71
N GLU A 263 -7.25 -44.98 -31.19
CA GLU A 263 -8.18 -43.82 -31.38
C GLU A 263 -7.76 -42.65 -30.51
N THR A 264 -7.35 -42.95 -29.29
CA THR A 264 -6.83 -41.94 -28.34
C THR A 264 -5.56 -42.45 -27.66
N CYS A 265 -4.68 -41.52 -27.37
CA CYS A 265 -3.43 -41.80 -26.66
C CYS A 265 -3.04 -40.65 -25.76
N ILE A 266 -2.19 -40.92 -24.80
CA ILE A 266 -1.58 -39.87 -23.99
C ILE A 266 -0.35 -39.34 -24.72
N VAL A 267 -0.39 -38.11 -25.20
CA VAL A 267 0.71 -37.45 -25.90
C VAL A 267 1.70 -36.77 -24.97
N GLY A 268 1.30 -36.52 -23.73
CA GLY A 268 2.15 -35.91 -22.70
C GLY A 268 1.42 -35.70 -21.38
N VAL A 269 2.11 -35.10 -20.45
CA VAL A 269 1.60 -34.80 -19.12
C VAL A 269 1.82 -33.33 -18.79
N GLY A 270 0.75 -32.62 -18.45
CA GLY A 270 0.80 -31.28 -17.89
C GLY A 270 0.93 -31.35 -16.37
N LEU A 271 1.89 -30.65 -15.80
CA LEU A 271 2.13 -30.62 -14.36
C LEU A 271 1.70 -29.27 -13.75
N ARG A 272 1.09 -29.31 -12.59
CA ARG A 272 0.71 -28.14 -11.82
C ARG A 272 1.01 -28.31 -10.35
N SER A 273 1.29 -27.22 -9.68
CA SER A 273 1.37 -27.18 -8.21
C SER A 273 0.57 -26.03 -7.65
N TRP A 274 0.15 -26.17 -6.41
CA TRP A 274 -0.47 -25.14 -5.60
C TRP A 274 0.24 -25.10 -4.26
N SER A 275 0.61 -23.89 -3.83
CA SER A 275 1.25 -23.66 -2.54
C SER A 275 0.63 -22.44 -1.90
N GLY A 276 0.08 -22.57 -0.70
CA GLY A 276 -0.62 -21.45 -0.08
C GLY A 276 -1.23 -21.75 1.28
N LEU A 277 -2.32 -21.08 1.55
CA LEU A 277 -3.11 -21.26 2.77
C LEU A 277 -3.85 -22.61 2.73
N GLU A 278 -4.12 -23.16 3.92
CA GLU A 278 -4.90 -24.38 4.06
C GLU A 278 -6.24 -24.29 3.32
N SER A 279 -6.54 -25.29 2.53
CA SER A 279 -7.79 -25.38 1.78
C SER A 279 -8.99 -25.57 2.72
N ILE A 280 -10.12 -24.94 2.38
CA ILE A 280 -11.34 -24.98 3.23
C ILE A 280 -11.93 -26.39 3.29
N ASP A 281 -11.78 -27.13 2.22
CA ASP A 281 -12.27 -28.51 2.09
C ASP A 281 -11.40 -29.33 1.15
N SER A 282 -11.59 -30.64 1.14
CA SER A 282 -10.78 -31.57 0.32
C SER A 282 -10.98 -31.44 -1.20
N SER A 283 -11.91 -30.60 -1.65
CA SER A 283 -12.19 -30.35 -3.07
C SER A 283 -11.67 -28.96 -3.53
N SER A 284 -11.24 -28.14 -2.59
CA SER A 284 -10.66 -26.83 -2.87
C SER A 284 -9.14 -26.90 -3.01
N ARG A 285 -8.58 -25.90 -3.64
CA ARG A 285 -7.14 -25.71 -3.77
C ARG A 285 -6.65 -24.77 -2.66
N PRO A 286 -5.35 -24.85 -2.29
CA PRO A 286 -4.73 -23.92 -1.38
C PRO A 286 -4.99 -22.46 -1.77
N GLY A 287 -5.25 -21.61 -0.81
CA GLY A 287 -5.44 -20.18 -1.03
C GLY A 287 -4.15 -19.50 -1.45
N GLY A 288 -4.23 -18.51 -2.33
CA GLY A 288 -3.06 -17.77 -2.81
C GLY A 288 -2.40 -16.90 -1.74
N LEU A 289 -1.08 -16.72 -1.84
CA LEU A 289 -0.26 -15.86 -0.99
C LEU A 289 0.61 -14.97 -1.87
N SER A 290 0.22 -13.71 -2.03
CA SER A 290 0.82 -12.77 -2.98
C SER A 290 2.27 -12.39 -2.66
N PHE A 291 2.72 -12.53 -1.39
CA PHE A 291 4.03 -12.02 -0.95
C PHE A 291 4.91 -13.09 -0.30
N SER A 292 4.72 -14.34 -0.67
CA SER A 292 5.48 -15.45 -0.11
C SER A 292 6.78 -15.68 -0.85
N ASN A 293 7.81 -16.09 -0.11
CA ASN A 293 9.07 -16.58 -0.65
C ASN A 293 9.15 -18.08 -0.38
N TYR A 294 9.33 -18.88 -1.40
CA TYR A 294 9.45 -20.34 -1.28
C TYR A 294 10.06 -20.94 -2.53
N ASP A 295 10.59 -22.14 -2.39
CA ASP A 295 11.09 -22.96 -3.51
C ASP A 295 10.21 -24.19 -3.69
N ILE A 296 9.97 -24.55 -4.94
CA ILE A 296 9.25 -25.77 -5.33
C ILE A 296 10.19 -26.70 -6.05
N LYS A 297 10.15 -27.96 -5.64
CA LYS A 297 10.71 -29.09 -6.38
C LYS A 297 9.56 -30.03 -6.76
N ALA A 298 9.42 -30.31 -8.06
CA ALA A 298 8.38 -31.17 -8.60
C ALA A 298 9.03 -32.34 -9.36
N THR A 299 8.65 -33.58 -9.02
CA THR A 299 9.22 -34.80 -9.62
C THR A 299 8.11 -35.79 -9.85
N LEU A 300 8.05 -36.35 -11.06
CA LEU A 300 7.19 -37.49 -11.40
C LEU A 300 8.02 -38.76 -11.39
N TYR A 301 7.65 -39.71 -10.57
CA TYR A 301 8.30 -41.01 -10.43
C TYR A 301 7.45 -42.11 -11.03
N TYR A 302 8.10 -43.15 -11.49
CA TYR A 302 7.48 -44.40 -11.94
C TYR A 302 7.55 -45.47 -10.85
N GLU A 303 6.41 -46.04 -10.45
CA GLU A 303 6.21 -47.11 -9.46
C GLU A 303 6.66 -46.80 -8.03
N ASN A 304 7.80 -46.16 -7.81
CA ASN A 304 8.30 -45.85 -6.47
C ASN A 304 9.17 -44.61 -6.44
N ILE A 305 9.31 -44.00 -5.23
CA ILE A 305 10.07 -42.76 -5.05
C ILE A 305 11.54 -43.10 -4.84
N ASP A 306 12.29 -43.20 -5.91
CA ASP A 306 13.75 -43.28 -5.87
C ASP A 306 14.39 -42.65 -7.12
N SER A 307 15.68 -42.43 -7.08
CA SER A 307 16.41 -41.75 -8.16
C SER A 307 16.48 -42.53 -9.47
N ALA A 308 16.22 -43.84 -9.45
CA ALA A 308 16.21 -44.69 -10.64
C ALA A 308 14.82 -44.74 -11.31
N SER A 309 13.81 -44.28 -10.62
CA SER A 309 12.41 -44.29 -11.03
C SER A 309 11.92 -42.90 -11.48
N ILE A 310 12.79 -41.91 -11.64
CA ILE A 310 12.42 -40.59 -12.11
C ILE A 310 11.97 -40.65 -13.57
N SER A 311 10.76 -40.19 -13.83
CA SER A 311 10.20 -40.03 -15.17
C SER A 311 10.33 -38.58 -15.65
N ILE A 312 9.98 -37.62 -14.78
CA ILE A 312 10.17 -36.20 -15.01
C ILE A 312 10.80 -35.59 -13.76
N ASP A 313 11.95 -34.92 -13.91
CA ASP A 313 12.57 -34.10 -12.88
C ASP A 313 12.46 -32.62 -13.33
N TYR A 314 11.44 -31.92 -12.84
CA TYR A 314 11.19 -30.55 -13.26
C TYR A 314 12.24 -29.61 -12.65
N PRO A 315 12.67 -28.55 -13.38
CA PRO A 315 13.58 -27.55 -12.82
C PRO A 315 13.08 -26.97 -11.50
N PRO A 316 13.93 -26.77 -10.50
CA PRO A 316 13.52 -26.10 -9.29
C PRO A 316 12.96 -24.70 -9.60
N VAL A 317 11.80 -24.39 -9.04
CA VAL A 317 11.14 -23.09 -9.19
C VAL A 317 11.34 -22.29 -7.91
N SER A 318 11.87 -21.09 -8.04
CA SER A 318 11.99 -20.15 -6.91
C SER A 318 10.92 -19.08 -7.03
N VAL A 319 10.19 -18.85 -5.95
CA VAL A 319 9.19 -17.80 -5.83
C VAL A 319 9.70 -16.77 -4.83
N VAL A 320 9.85 -15.53 -5.30
CA VAL A 320 10.33 -14.41 -4.49
C VAL A 320 9.32 -13.28 -4.58
N ASN A 321 8.74 -12.94 -3.45
CA ASN A 321 7.70 -11.89 -3.34
C ASN A 321 6.53 -12.11 -4.32
N GLY A 322 6.15 -13.38 -4.50
CA GLY A 322 5.07 -13.77 -5.41
C GLY A 322 5.48 -13.92 -6.88
N ASP A 323 6.72 -13.62 -7.26
CA ASP A 323 7.21 -13.81 -8.62
C ASP A 323 8.01 -15.13 -8.71
N ALA A 324 7.52 -16.05 -9.53
CA ALA A 324 8.17 -17.34 -9.79
C ALA A 324 9.20 -17.23 -10.92
N SER A 325 10.31 -17.93 -10.78
CA SER A 325 11.33 -18.07 -11.81
C SER A 325 12.00 -19.43 -11.75
N TRP A 326 12.42 -19.92 -12.91
CA TRP A 326 13.18 -21.16 -13.03
C TRP A 326 14.14 -21.12 -14.22
N ASP A 327 15.24 -21.81 -14.09
CA ASP A 327 16.24 -21.96 -15.14
C ASP A 327 15.96 -23.21 -15.97
N SER A 328 16.42 -23.22 -17.23
CA SER A 328 16.36 -24.41 -18.07
C SER A 328 17.18 -25.55 -17.47
N MET A 329 16.61 -26.74 -17.50
CA MET A 329 17.32 -27.95 -17.09
C MET A 329 17.43 -28.93 -18.24
N ASN A 330 18.66 -29.39 -18.52
CA ASN A 330 18.98 -30.40 -19.53
C ASN A 330 18.52 -30.10 -20.98
N GLY A 331 18.05 -28.87 -21.25
CA GLY A 331 17.53 -28.47 -22.56
C GLY A 331 16.12 -28.99 -22.88
N ILE A 332 15.47 -29.67 -21.95
CA ILE A 332 14.11 -30.22 -22.09
C ILE A 332 13.08 -29.18 -21.69
N TYR A 333 13.35 -28.46 -20.60
CA TYR A 333 12.47 -27.38 -20.11
C TYR A 333 13.16 -26.04 -20.32
N GLY A 334 12.45 -25.10 -20.91
CA GLY A 334 12.94 -23.72 -21.04
C GLY A 334 12.99 -23.01 -19.68
N SER A 335 13.84 -21.99 -19.57
CA SER A 335 13.72 -21.04 -18.46
C SER A 335 12.42 -20.27 -18.58
N GLY A 336 11.79 -19.96 -17.45
CA GLY A 336 10.54 -19.24 -17.41
C GLY A 336 10.41 -18.33 -16.20
N SER A 337 9.36 -17.53 -16.22
CA SER A 337 8.94 -16.72 -15.09
C SER A 337 7.43 -16.49 -15.14
N LEU A 338 6.82 -16.41 -13.97
CA LEU A 338 5.42 -16.07 -13.80
C LEU A 338 5.34 -15.01 -12.70
N VAL A 339 4.67 -13.90 -12.97
CA VAL A 339 4.51 -12.82 -12.01
C VAL A 339 3.21 -12.96 -11.22
N ASN A 340 3.21 -12.47 -9.99
CA ASN A 340 2.05 -12.44 -9.10
C ASN A 340 1.40 -13.82 -8.87
N VAL A 341 2.21 -14.83 -8.66
CA VAL A 341 1.74 -16.15 -8.19
C VAL A 341 1.09 -15.94 -6.82
N GLY A 342 -0.18 -16.25 -6.71
CA GLY A 342 -0.92 -16.03 -5.48
C GLY A 342 -1.98 -14.93 -5.54
N ASP A 343 -1.90 -13.98 -6.47
CA ASP A 343 -2.94 -12.94 -6.65
C ASP A 343 -4.25 -13.53 -7.21
N PHE A 344 -4.13 -14.58 -8.01
CA PHE A 344 -5.27 -15.25 -8.67
C PHE A 344 -5.49 -16.69 -8.19
N GLY A 345 -5.07 -17.01 -6.99
CA GLY A 345 -4.99 -18.35 -6.43
C GLY A 345 -3.53 -18.73 -6.19
N SER A 346 -3.26 -19.97 -5.90
CA SER A 346 -1.90 -20.47 -5.64
C SER A 346 -1.35 -21.33 -6.76
N GLU A 347 -1.99 -21.31 -7.94
CA GLU A 347 -1.61 -22.16 -9.06
C GLU A 347 -0.33 -21.70 -9.71
N LEU A 348 0.61 -22.63 -9.82
CA LEU A 348 1.82 -22.50 -10.59
C LEU A 348 1.83 -23.60 -11.67
N PRO A 349 1.59 -23.26 -12.93
CA PRO A 349 1.77 -24.19 -14.03
C PRO A 349 3.26 -24.49 -14.20
N LEU A 350 3.60 -25.77 -14.23
CA LEU A 350 4.94 -26.24 -14.51
C LEU A 350 5.00 -26.56 -16.01
N ASP A 351 5.19 -25.52 -16.80
CA ASP A 351 5.00 -25.54 -18.24
C ASP A 351 5.94 -26.54 -18.95
N GLY A 352 5.32 -27.37 -19.77
CA GLY A 352 6.03 -28.24 -20.73
C GLY A 352 6.40 -27.49 -22.02
N SER A 353 6.91 -28.24 -22.98
CA SER A 353 7.38 -27.71 -24.26
C SER A 353 6.27 -27.47 -25.31
N ILE A 354 5.07 -28.04 -25.11
CA ILE A 354 3.98 -28.04 -26.10
C ILE A 354 2.70 -27.49 -25.46
N GLU A 355 2.13 -26.42 -26.09
CA GLU A 355 0.86 -25.85 -25.69
C GLU A 355 -0.32 -26.77 -25.99
N ASP A 356 -1.16 -27.04 -25.00
CA ASP A 356 -2.43 -27.73 -25.15
C ASP A 356 -3.59 -26.87 -24.63
N THR A 357 -4.36 -26.36 -25.56
CA THR A 357 -5.53 -25.54 -25.25
C THR A 357 -6.69 -26.31 -24.62
N THR A 358 -6.69 -27.64 -24.72
CA THR A 358 -7.73 -28.50 -24.16
C THR A 358 -7.63 -28.61 -22.65
N ILE A 359 -6.40 -28.79 -22.16
CA ILE A 359 -6.13 -28.81 -20.72
C ILE A 359 -5.80 -27.44 -20.16
N GLY A 360 -5.64 -26.42 -21.03
CA GLY A 360 -5.38 -25.02 -20.64
C GLY A 360 -3.98 -24.76 -20.12
N MET A 361 -3.01 -25.61 -20.45
CA MET A 361 -1.61 -25.50 -20.03
C MET A 361 -0.69 -26.21 -21.02
N ASN A 362 0.60 -25.95 -20.91
CA ASN A 362 1.60 -26.67 -21.69
C ASN A 362 1.90 -28.04 -21.06
N TYR A 363 2.11 -29.04 -21.90
CA TYR A 363 2.45 -30.39 -21.45
C TYR A 363 3.90 -30.77 -21.81
N ILE A 364 4.42 -31.75 -21.08
CA ILE A 364 5.68 -32.41 -21.32
C ILE A 364 5.37 -33.66 -22.20
N PRO A 365 5.90 -33.72 -23.41
CA PRO A 365 5.66 -34.89 -24.29
C PRO A 365 6.10 -36.21 -23.69
N VAL A 366 5.38 -37.27 -23.97
CA VAL A 366 5.72 -38.63 -23.49
C VAL A 366 7.13 -39.05 -23.94
N ASP A 367 7.57 -38.63 -25.12
CA ASP A 367 8.91 -38.94 -25.64
C ASP A 367 10.05 -38.13 -24.99
N GLU A 368 9.71 -37.10 -24.23
CA GLU A 368 10.65 -36.34 -23.38
C GLU A 368 10.72 -36.87 -21.93
N MET A 369 9.84 -37.80 -21.56
CA MET A 369 9.87 -38.49 -20.26
C MET A 369 10.99 -39.53 -20.25
N GLU A 370 11.75 -39.59 -19.15
CA GLU A 370 12.83 -40.62 -19.03
C GLU A 370 12.26 -42.03 -18.91
N ILE A 371 11.12 -42.21 -18.25
CA ILE A 371 10.33 -43.44 -18.17
C ILE A 371 8.91 -43.11 -18.60
N ASN A 372 8.42 -43.80 -19.62
CA ASN A 372 7.10 -43.63 -20.18
C ASN A 372 6.33 -44.94 -20.38
N ASP A 373 6.65 -45.94 -19.58
CA ASP A 373 5.99 -47.26 -19.61
C ASP A 373 4.60 -47.17 -18.91
N TYR A 374 3.70 -48.09 -19.29
CA TYR A 374 2.44 -48.26 -18.57
C TYR A 374 2.72 -48.70 -17.14
N GLY A 375 1.98 -48.10 -16.20
CA GLY A 375 2.13 -48.40 -14.78
C GLY A 375 1.67 -47.27 -13.89
N CYS A 376 2.10 -47.35 -12.68
CA CYS A 376 1.74 -46.34 -11.69
C CYS A 376 2.78 -45.22 -11.62
N TYR A 377 2.30 -43.97 -11.53
CA TYR A 377 3.13 -42.79 -11.41
C TYR A 377 2.83 -42.08 -10.12
N ILE A 378 3.87 -41.52 -9.51
CA ILE A 378 3.79 -40.78 -8.26
C ILE A 378 4.29 -39.36 -8.53
N PHE A 379 3.42 -38.36 -8.44
CA PHE A 379 3.81 -36.99 -8.57
C PHE A 379 4.07 -36.40 -7.18
N GLU A 380 5.32 -36.06 -6.94
CA GLU A 380 5.79 -35.42 -5.69
C GLU A 380 6.03 -33.94 -5.92
N VAL A 381 5.42 -33.13 -5.08
CA VAL A 381 5.69 -31.69 -4.98
C VAL A 381 6.19 -31.38 -3.59
N ILE A 382 7.40 -30.85 -3.50
CA ILE A 382 8.01 -30.42 -2.25
C ILE A 382 8.08 -28.89 -2.28
N ASN A 383 7.48 -28.26 -1.28
CA ASN A 383 7.61 -26.84 -1.03
C ASN A 383 8.57 -26.63 0.15
N SER A 384 9.55 -25.78 -0.04
CA SER A 384 10.51 -25.38 1.01
C SER A 384 10.43 -23.88 1.22
N GLN A 385 10.19 -23.46 2.45
CA GLN A 385 10.06 -22.06 2.80
C GLN A 385 11.02 -21.72 3.94
N ASP A 386 11.83 -20.67 3.74
CA ASP A 386 12.70 -20.12 4.77
C ASP A 386 12.09 -18.82 5.32
N ASN A 387 11.45 -18.90 6.47
CA ASN A 387 10.80 -17.76 7.11
C ASN A 387 11.62 -17.29 8.30
N PRO A 388 11.93 -15.98 8.40
CA PRO A 388 12.69 -15.43 9.54
C PRO A 388 11.95 -15.51 10.88
N TRP A 389 10.61 -15.67 10.87
CA TRP A 389 9.76 -15.73 12.06
C TRP A 389 9.31 -17.14 12.46
N LYS A 390 9.44 -18.11 11.57
CA LYS A 390 9.02 -19.49 11.82
C LYS A 390 9.92 -20.44 11.04
N ASN A 391 10.57 -21.34 11.73
CA ASN A 391 11.18 -22.50 11.07
C ASN A 391 10.05 -23.34 10.52
N THR A 392 9.91 -23.39 9.21
CA THR A 392 8.96 -24.26 8.52
C THR A 392 9.71 -25.49 8.02
N ASP A 393 9.21 -26.66 8.37
CA ASP A 393 9.60 -27.89 7.70
C ASP A 393 9.07 -27.84 6.25
N SER A 394 9.75 -28.49 5.33
CA SER A 394 9.26 -28.64 3.96
C SER A 394 7.92 -29.38 3.96
N LEU A 395 6.98 -28.87 3.17
CA LEU A 395 5.69 -29.52 2.93
C LEU A 395 5.81 -30.41 1.69
N THR A 396 5.18 -31.57 1.71
CA THR A 396 5.20 -32.52 0.60
C THR A 396 3.80 -32.96 0.25
N SER A 397 3.47 -32.91 -1.03
CA SER A 397 2.28 -33.51 -1.62
C SER A 397 2.66 -34.71 -2.47
N LEU A 398 1.90 -35.79 -2.35
CA LEU A 398 2.02 -36.99 -3.19
C LEU A 398 0.67 -37.28 -3.84
N THR A 399 0.68 -37.35 -5.16
CA THR A 399 -0.50 -37.71 -5.96
C THR A 399 -0.17 -38.86 -6.85
N TYR A 400 -1.08 -39.82 -6.99
CA TYR A 400 -0.84 -41.07 -7.69
C TYR A 400 -1.68 -41.14 -8.95
N TYR A 401 -1.09 -41.69 -10.02
CA TYR A 401 -1.72 -41.82 -11.34
C TYR A 401 -1.48 -43.22 -11.92
N GLU A 402 -2.45 -43.73 -12.65
CA GLU A 402 -2.31 -44.92 -13.46
C GLU A 402 -2.26 -44.52 -14.94
N TYR A 403 -1.19 -44.90 -15.62
CA TYR A 403 -1.06 -44.84 -17.05
C TYR A 403 -1.23 -46.24 -17.62
N ALA A 404 -2.28 -46.45 -18.38
CA ALA A 404 -2.61 -47.77 -18.89
C ALA A 404 -3.30 -47.75 -20.26
N GLU A 405 -3.42 -48.92 -20.86
CA GLU A 405 -4.18 -49.16 -22.07
C GLU A 405 -5.44 -49.93 -21.72
N GLY A 406 -6.57 -49.50 -22.23
CA GLY A 406 -7.87 -50.12 -22.02
C GLY A 406 -8.63 -50.36 -23.33
N GLU A 407 -9.64 -51.23 -23.31
CA GLU A 407 -10.55 -51.42 -24.44
C GLU A 407 -11.63 -50.34 -24.37
N VAL A 408 -11.88 -49.60 -25.49
CA VAL A 408 -12.91 -48.54 -25.58
C VAL A 408 -14.31 -49.09 -25.30
N ASP A 409 -14.61 -50.29 -25.83
CA ASP A 409 -15.85 -51.04 -25.63
C ASP A 409 -15.57 -52.53 -25.68
N ALA A 410 -16.21 -53.32 -24.81
CA ALA A 410 -16.02 -54.76 -24.78
C ALA A 410 -16.36 -55.39 -26.13
N GLY A 411 -15.33 -55.74 -26.90
CA GLY A 411 -15.43 -56.40 -28.20
C GLY A 411 -15.10 -55.52 -29.42
N GLN A 412 -14.62 -54.28 -29.23
CA GLN A 412 -13.98 -53.49 -30.30
C GLN A 412 -12.47 -53.75 -30.35
N GLU A 413 -11.89 -53.70 -31.58
CA GLU A 413 -10.44 -53.86 -31.77
C GLU A 413 -9.62 -52.59 -31.46
N SER A 414 -10.29 -51.46 -31.07
CA SER A 414 -9.64 -50.20 -30.73
C SER A 414 -9.28 -50.15 -29.26
N THR A 415 -8.08 -49.73 -28.99
CA THR A 415 -7.56 -49.50 -27.64
C THR A 415 -7.37 -48.01 -27.39
N GLU A 416 -7.62 -47.60 -26.19
CA GLU A 416 -7.38 -46.23 -25.71
C GLU A 416 -6.31 -46.24 -24.62
N GLU A 417 -5.50 -45.20 -24.61
CA GLU A 417 -4.64 -44.92 -23.45
C GLU A 417 -5.38 -43.98 -22.51
N TYR A 418 -5.21 -44.18 -21.22
CA TYR A 418 -5.73 -43.32 -20.21
C TYR A 418 -4.70 -42.97 -19.12
N TRP A 419 -4.89 -41.83 -18.56
CA TRP A 419 -4.13 -41.29 -17.43
C TRP A 419 -5.13 -40.86 -16.37
N GLU A 420 -5.22 -41.60 -15.28
CA GLU A 420 -6.22 -41.37 -14.25
C GLU A 420 -5.59 -41.24 -12.85
N GLN A 421 -6.11 -40.33 -12.05
CA GLN A 421 -5.70 -40.21 -10.65
C GLN A 421 -6.25 -41.41 -9.85
N VAL A 422 -5.35 -42.06 -9.09
CA VAL A 422 -5.68 -43.19 -8.23
C VAL A 422 -5.33 -42.89 -6.78
N ASN A 423 -5.82 -43.70 -5.85
CA ASN A 423 -5.59 -43.45 -4.40
C ASN A 423 -4.20 -43.94 -3.94
N SER A 424 -3.58 -44.84 -4.62
CA SER A 424 -2.25 -45.36 -4.29
C SER A 424 -1.73 -46.21 -5.43
N CYS A 425 -0.44 -46.34 -5.53
CA CYS A 425 0.26 -47.38 -6.33
C CYS A 425 0.41 -48.71 -5.62
#